data_c3b6d13e5adea69c978eb1a060fc9555
#
_entry.id   c3b6d13e5adea69c978eb1a060fc9555
#
_cell.length_a   1.000
_cell.length_b   1.000
_cell.length_c   1.000
_cell.angle_alpha   90.00
_cell.angle_beta   90.00
_cell.angle_gamma   90.00
#
_symmetry.space_group_name_H-M   'P 1'
#
loop_
_entity.id
_entity.type
_entity.pdbx_description
1 polymer ?
#
loop_
_entity_poly.entity_id
_entity_poly.type
_entity_poly.pdbx_seq_one_letter_code
_entity_poly.pdbx_strand_id
1 'polypeptide(L)'
;MPLFIAFAFLFIIPSTAVLISNNSDFGTTNFVYSQPDHMNSNVTNSLNIQNIPVKKVHVGDIDIAYKTFGKGDPILLVSGSSSDMNAWEPSTLRNLSSNHTVIIFDNRGVGNTTAGTKSFSIQQLANDTAGLLDALKIQKADVLGYSLGSFVAQQITVTHPEKVNRLILLGASCGGKEGVPESPQLVKFFSEMVNKSINNIPITPQEVKMLLSIPMGSAWMELHPNFLEAIPEAKDLFAGIPSNTIKQQNDISQNWMATNWSGICDELTKISNPTLIITGTHDNNVPTANS
;
A
#
# COMPACT_ATOMS: atom_id res chain seq x y z
N MET A 1 -4.37 -27.90 1.80
CA MET A 1 -4.83 -26.59 1.34
C MET A 1 -4.04 -25.57 2.12
N PRO A 2 -3.12 -24.82 1.52
CA PRO A 2 -2.49 -23.73 2.23
C PRO A 2 -3.54 -22.62 2.39
N LEU A 3 -3.83 -22.29 3.63
CA LEU A 3 -4.65 -21.14 3.99
C LEU A 3 -3.80 -19.89 3.67
N PHE A 4 -4.07 -19.26 2.54
CA PHE A 4 -3.49 -17.97 2.20
C PHE A 4 -4.05 -16.95 3.18
N ILE A 5 -3.20 -16.51 4.08
CA ILE A 5 -3.55 -15.46 5.01
C ILE A 5 -3.05 -14.17 4.42
N ALA A 6 -4.02 -13.52 3.77
CA ALA A 6 -3.89 -12.13 3.41
C ALA A 6 -3.60 -11.33 4.67
N PHE A 7 -2.53 -10.55 4.67
CA PHE A 7 -2.43 -9.42 5.55
C PHE A 7 -3.61 -8.51 5.24
N ALA A 8 -4.69 -8.72 5.97
CA ALA A 8 -5.70 -7.71 6.07
C ALA A 8 -5.04 -6.53 6.82
N PHE A 9 -4.31 -5.68 6.12
CA PHE A 9 -4.18 -4.30 6.54
C PHE A 9 -5.60 -3.75 6.53
N LEU A 10 -6.28 -3.97 7.65
CA LEU A 10 -7.54 -3.33 7.91
C LEU A 10 -7.24 -1.83 7.80
N PHE A 11 -7.65 -1.19 6.72
CA PHE A 11 -7.76 0.24 6.67
C PHE A 11 -8.88 0.66 7.62
N ILE A 12 -8.62 0.50 8.93
CA ILE A 12 -9.34 1.22 9.94
C ILE A 12 -8.65 2.57 9.93
N ILE A 13 -9.24 3.50 9.18
CA ILE A 13 -8.93 4.91 9.30
C ILE A 13 -9.08 5.20 10.80
N PRO A 14 -8.00 5.52 11.54
CA PRO A 14 -8.15 5.88 12.94
C PRO A 14 -9.15 7.02 13.05
N SER A 15 -9.82 7.14 14.18
CA SER A 15 -10.93 8.07 14.46
C SER A 15 -10.67 9.55 14.13
N THR A 16 -9.50 9.88 13.61
CA THR A 16 -9.12 11.20 13.09
C THR A 16 -8.23 10.99 11.86
N ALA A 17 -8.83 11.01 10.66
CA ALA A 17 -8.08 11.18 9.41
C ALA A 17 -8.09 12.68 9.08
N VAL A 18 -6.92 13.25 8.78
CA VAL A 18 -6.82 14.61 8.25
C VAL A 18 -6.84 14.49 6.74
N LEU A 19 -7.83 15.10 6.11
CA LEU A 19 -7.95 15.20 4.66
C LEU A 19 -7.34 16.54 4.24
N ILE A 20 -6.28 16.49 3.43
CA ILE A 20 -5.68 17.67 2.83
C ILE A 20 -5.93 17.59 1.32
N SER A 21 -6.56 18.60 0.75
CA SER A 21 -6.81 18.69 -0.70
C SER A 21 -6.17 19.94 -1.25
N ASN A 22 -5.53 19.84 -2.41
CA ASN A 22 -4.89 20.95 -3.11
C ASN A 22 -5.86 21.91 -3.82
N ASN A 23 -7.16 21.73 -3.68
CA ASN A 23 -8.15 22.69 -4.22
C ASN A 23 -8.56 23.68 -3.14
N SER A 24 -8.59 24.98 -3.49
CA SER A 24 -8.84 26.14 -2.64
C SER A 24 -10.19 26.16 -1.88
N ASP A 25 -11.03 25.14 -2.02
CA ASP A 25 -12.37 25.09 -1.44
C ASP A 25 -12.57 23.98 -0.39
N PHE A 26 -11.51 23.31 0.06
CA PHE A 26 -11.63 22.24 1.05
C PHE A 26 -11.06 22.64 2.41
N GLY A 27 -11.95 22.73 3.40
CA GLY A 27 -11.56 22.77 4.81
C GLY A 27 -11.14 21.41 5.35
N THR A 28 -10.39 21.41 6.43
CA THR A 28 -10.13 20.19 7.22
C THR A 28 -11.44 19.58 7.69
N THR A 29 -11.74 18.37 7.24
CA THR A 29 -12.95 17.64 7.66
C THR A 29 -12.52 16.52 8.59
N ASN A 30 -12.90 16.59 9.85
CA ASN A 30 -12.73 15.49 10.78
C ASN A 30 -13.86 14.48 10.58
N PHE A 31 -13.55 13.30 10.12
CA PHE A 31 -14.50 12.19 10.08
C PHE A 31 -14.44 11.43 11.40
N VAL A 32 -15.55 11.43 12.14
CA VAL A 32 -15.73 10.51 13.26
C VAL A 32 -16.26 9.20 12.65
N TYR A 33 -15.47 8.14 12.74
CA TYR A 33 -15.92 6.80 12.36
C TYR A 33 -16.98 6.33 13.35
N SER A 34 -18.23 6.24 12.93
CA SER A 34 -19.23 5.43 13.63
C SER A 34 -19.00 3.97 13.27
N GLN A 35 -18.87 3.09 14.24
CA GLN A 35 -18.83 1.65 14.02
C GLN A 35 -19.97 1.26 13.07
N PRO A 36 -19.75 0.43 12.05
CA PRO A 36 -20.85 -0.12 11.28
C PRO A 36 -21.67 -0.96 12.24
N ASP A 37 -22.94 -0.59 12.42
CA ASP A 37 -23.94 -1.43 13.05
C ASP A 37 -23.87 -2.82 12.42
N HIS A 38 -23.97 -3.85 13.27
CA HIS A 38 -23.92 -5.26 12.90
C HIS A 38 -24.43 -5.54 11.49
N MET A 39 -23.52 -5.96 10.61
CA MET A 39 -23.87 -6.29 9.21
C MET A 39 -25.03 -7.30 9.22
N ASN A 40 -26.16 -6.83 8.74
CA ASN A 40 -27.32 -7.68 8.48
C ASN A 40 -26.90 -8.74 7.44
N SER A 41 -26.88 -10.01 7.83
CA SER A 41 -26.32 -11.16 7.12
C SER A 41 -27.09 -11.58 5.84
N ASN A 42 -27.88 -10.71 5.24
CA ASN A 42 -28.76 -10.99 4.11
C ASN A 42 -28.31 -10.41 2.77
N VAL A 43 -26.99 -10.26 2.53
CA VAL A 43 -26.47 -9.97 1.17
C VAL A 43 -25.93 -11.26 0.56
N THR A 44 -26.83 -12.09 0.08
CA THR A 44 -26.54 -13.24 -0.79
C THR A 44 -26.12 -12.72 -2.17
N ASN A 45 -24.87 -12.51 -2.38
CA ASN A 45 -24.00 -12.40 -3.57
C ASN A 45 -22.85 -11.41 -3.33
N SER A 46 -22.16 -11.55 -2.20
CA SER A 46 -20.94 -10.77 -1.97
C SER A 46 -19.86 -11.26 -2.94
N LEU A 47 -19.36 -10.33 -3.77
CA LEU A 47 -18.21 -10.54 -4.64
C LEU A 47 -17.07 -11.19 -3.83
N ASN A 48 -16.79 -12.47 -4.08
CA ASN A 48 -15.68 -13.15 -3.45
C ASN A 48 -14.40 -12.85 -4.26
N ILE A 49 -13.68 -11.84 -3.82
CA ILE A 49 -12.47 -11.32 -4.49
C ILE A 49 -11.38 -12.40 -4.56
N GLN A 50 -11.34 -13.35 -3.61
CA GLN A 50 -10.38 -14.46 -3.62
C GLN A 50 -10.60 -15.40 -4.82
N ASN A 51 -11.85 -15.56 -5.25
CA ASN A 51 -12.21 -16.42 -6.39
C ASN A 51 -12.00 -15.73 -7.75
N ILE A 52 -11.66 -14.44 -7.79
CA ILE A 52 -11.35 -13.76 -9.05
C ILE A 52 -10.01 -14.29 -9.56
N PRO A 53 -9.99 -14.83 -10.80
CA PRO A 53 -8.76 -15.42 -11.34
C PRO A 53 -7.67 -14.38 -11.51
N VAL A 54 -6.45 -14.75 -11.10
CA VAL A 54 -5.24 -13.97 -11.38
C VAL A 54 -4.96 -14.05 -12.87
N LYS A 55 -4.76 -12.89 -13.49
CA LYS A 55 -4.31 -12.73 -14.87
C LYS A 55 -2.87 -12.27 -14.88
N LYS A 56 -2.18 -12.43 -16.00
CA LYS A 56 -0.83 -11.92 -16.22
C LYS A 56 -0.76 -11.11 -17.51
N VAL A 57 0.07 -10.08 -17.50
CA VAL A 57 0.40 -9.29 -18.69
C VAL A 57 1.86 -8.93 -18.69
N HIS A 58 2.50 -8.98 -19.87
CA HIS A 58 3.90 -8.64 -20.02
C HIS A 58 4.10 -7.12 -20.03
N VAL A 59 5.04 -6.64 -19.20
CA VAL A 59 5.40 -5.22 -19.08
C VAL A 59 6.93 -5.11 -18.97
N GLY A 60 7.56 -4.58 -20.01
CA GLY A 60 9.02 -4.41 -20.00
C GLY A 60 9.78 -5.73 -19.90
N ASP A 61 10.31 -6.03 -18.71
CA ASP A 61 11.08 -7.25 -18.42
C ASP A 61 10.40 -8.18 -17.42
N ILE A 62 9.13 -7.90 -17.08
CA ILE A 62 8.35 -8.66 -16.09
C ILE A 62 6.97 -9.05 -16.62
N ASP A 63 6.43 -10.13 -16.05
CA ASP A 63 5.03 -10.51 -16.19
C ASP A 63 4.29 -10.11 -14.92
N ILE A 64 3.45 -9.08 -15.01
CA ILE A 64 2.68 -8.55 -13.88
C ILE A 64 1.42 -9.37 -13.69
N ALA A 65 1.24 -9.90 -12.49
CA ALA A 65 0.03 -10.57 -12.05
C ALA A 65 -0.97 -9.54 -11.49
N TYR A 66 -2.22 -9.63 -11.92
CA TYR A 66 -3.26 -8.68 -11.52
C TYR A 66 -4.65 -9.34 -11.48
N LYS A 67 -5.58 -8.67 -10.78
CA LYS A 67 -7.02 -8.93 -10.82
C LYS A 67 -7.74 -7.65 -11.21
N THR A 68 -8.87 -7.80 -11.92
CA THR A 68 -9.78 -6.68 -12.21
C THR A 68 -11.23 -7.11 -11.98
N PHE A 69 -12.01 -6.24 -11.37
CA PHE A 69 -13.41 -6.47 -11.01
C PHE A 69 -14.14 -5.16 -10.77
N GLY A 70 -15.47 -5.23 -10.66
CA GLY A 70 -16.32 -4.05 -10.55
C GLY A 70 -16.64 -3.43 -11.91
N LYS A 71 -17.26 -2.25 -11.89
CA LYS A 71 -17.67 -1.47 -13.09
C LYS A 71 -17.60 0.01 -12.81
N GLY A 72 -17.24 0.78 -13.81
CA GLY A 72 -17.10 2.24 -13.74
C GLY A 72 -15.68 2.67 -14.09
N ASP A 73 -15.32 3.89 -13.69
CA ASP A 73 -13.99 4.45 -13.95
C ASP A 73 -12.89 3.59 -13.30
N PRO A 74 -11.75 3.42 -13.97
CA PRO A 74 -10.68 2.58 -13.45
C PRO A 74 -10.02 3.22 -12.21
N ILE A 75 -9.80 2.38 -11.17
CA ILE A 75 -8.97 2.70 -10.02
C ILE A 75 -7.91 1.63 -9.84
N LEU A 76 -6.65 2.05 -9.83
CA LEU A 76 -5.47 1.20 -9.64
C LEU A 76 -4.95 1.33 -8.21
N LEU A 77 -4.80 0.21 -7.52
CA LEU A 77 -4.32 0.15 -6.15
C LEU A 77 -2.88 -0.37 -6.10
N VAL A 78 -1.97 0.46 -5.58
CA VAL A 78 -0.53 0.15 -5.44
C VAL A 78 -0.24 -0.21 -3.99
N SER A 79 0.10 -1.47 -3.75
CA SER A 79 0.34 -2.03 -2.41
C SER A 79 1.63 -1.51 -1.77
N GLY A 80 1.66 -1.55 -0.45
CA GLY A 80 2.84 -1.26 0.36
C GLY A 80 3.95 -2.31 0.25
N SER A 81 5.03 -2.10 0.99
CA SER A 81 6.16 -3.02 1.05
C SER A 81 5.73 -4.39 1.57
N SER A 82 6.31 -5.44 1.00
CA SER A 82 6.06 -6.84 1.40
C SER A 82 4.59 -7.26 1.40
N SER A 83 3.79 -6.67 0.52
CA SER A 83 2.36 -6.95 0.39
C SER A 83 2.02 -7.33 -1.04
N ASP A 84 1.33 -8.46 -1.21
CA ASP A 84 0.76 -8.85 -2.49
C ASP A 84 -0.62 -8.20 -2.73
N MET A 85 -1.23 -8.47 -3.88
CA MET A 85 -2.54 -7.93 -4.24
C MET A 85 -3.69 -8.39 -3.32
N ASN A 86 -3.49 -9.41 -2.50
CA ASN A 86 -4.52 -9.92 -1.58
C ASN A 86 -4.45 -9.24 -0.20
N ALA A 87 -3.46 -8.36 0.03
CA ALA A 87 -3.33 -7.60 1.27
C ALA A 87 -4.40 -6.50 1.43
N TRP A 88 -5.10 -6.13 0.37
CA TRP A 88 -6.17 -5.14 0.42
C TRP A 88 -7.39 -5.68 1.15
N GLU A 89 -7.92 -4.88 2.07
CA GLU A 89 -9.07 -5.27 2.88
C GLU A 89 -10.32 -5.53 2.00
N PRO A 90 -10.98 -6.70 2.12
CA PRO A 90 -12.06 -7.09 1.23
C PRO A 90 -13.28 -6.15 1.25
N SER A 91 -13.61 -5.51 2.37
CA SER A 91 -14.73 -4.56 2.42
C SER A 91 -14.42 -3.28 1.64
N THR A 92 -13.19 -2.79 1.72
CA THR A 92 -12.69 -1.66 0.93
C THR A 92 -12.79 -1.96 -0.56
N LEU A 93 -12.31 -3.14 -0.98
CA LEU A 93 -12.38 -3.55 -2.38
C LEU A 93 -13.82 -3.70 -2.88
N ARG A 94 -14.72 -4.26 -2.05
CA ARG A 94 -16.16 -4.34 -2.39
C ARG A 94 -16.79 -2.97 -2.56
N ASN A 95 -16.50 -2.03 -1.62
CA ASN A 95 -17.03 -0.68 -1.69
C ASN A 95 -16.55 0.05 -2.94
N LEU A 96 -15.26 0.00 -3.24
CA LEU A 96 -14.70 0.58 -4.46
C LEU A 96 -15.31 -0.04 -5.72
N SER A 97 -15.48 -1.36 -5.76
CA SER A 97 -16.00 -2.08 -6.92
C SER A 97 -17.47 -1.79 -7.24
N SER A 98 -18.21 -1.15 -6.33
CA SER A 98 -19.59 -0.74 -6.57
C SER A 98 -19.69 0.35 -7.65
N ASN A 99 -18.68 1.22 -7.76
CA ASN A 99 -18.68 2.36 -8.67
C ASN A 99 -17.40 2.47 -9.53
N HIS A 100 -16.42 1.57 -9.32
CA HIS A 100 -15.15 1.59 -10.05
C HIS A 100 -14.82 0.22 -10.63
N THR A 101 -14.11 0.22 -11.73
CA THR A 101 -13.33 -0.93 -12.18
C THR A 101 -12.04 -0.95 -11.37
N VAL A 102 -12.00 -1.81 -10.35
CA VAL A 102 -10.86 -1.95 -9.44
C VAL A 102 -9.79 -2.82 -10.07
N ILE A 103 -8.54 -2.37 -10.01
CA ILE A 103 -7.36 -3.07 -10.48
C ILE A 103 -6.41 -3.21 -9.29
N ILE A 104 -6.14 -4.46 -8.89
CA ILE A 104 -5.11 -4.80 -7.90
C ILE A 104 -4.06 -5.65 -8.57
N PHE A 105 -2.80 -5.50 -8.19
CA PHE A 105 -1.69 -6.21 -8.80
C PHE A 105 -0.55 -6.46 -7.80
N ASP A 106 0.28 -7.42 -8.13
CA ASP A 106 1.51 -7.68 -7.40
C ASP A 106 2.63 -6.81 -7.96
N ASN A 107 3.30 -6.03 -7.12
CA ASN A 107 4.49 -5.29 -7.50
C ASN A 107 5.60 -6.24 -7.99
N ARG A 108 6.58 -5.71 -8.73
CA ARG A 108 7.77 -6.43 -9.20
C ARG A 108 8.34 -7.35 -8.12
N GLY A 109 8.49 -8.65 -8.43
CA GLY A 109 9.05 -9.67 -7.55
C GLY A 109 8.16 -10.10 -6.37
N VAL A 110 6.92 -9.61 -6.30
CA VAL A 110 5.96 -9.98 -5.25
C VAL A 110 4.94 -10.99 -5.82
N GLY A 111 4.51 -11.90 -4.97
CA GLY A 111 3.43 -12.84 -5.27
C GLY A 111 3.64 -13.59 -6.58
N ASN A 112 2.78 -13.35 -7.55
CA ASN A 112 2.82 -14.00 -8.86
C ASN A 112 3.51 -13.15 -9.96
N THR A 113 4.00 -11.94 -9.64
CA THR A 113 4.74 -11.09 -10.56
C THR A 113 6.23 -11.44 -10.57
N THR A 114 6.82 -11.52 -11.75
CA THR A 114 8.26 -11.83 -11.87
C THR A 114 9.12 -10.66 -11.41
N ALA A 115 10.36 -10.94 -10.97
CA ALA A 115 11.29 -9.91 -10.52
C ALA A 115 11.96 -9.16 -11.69
N GLY A 116 12.11 -9.83 -12.85
CA GLY A 116 12.84 -9.29 -14.01
C GLY A 116 14.33 -9.09 -13.73
N THR A 117 14.96 -8.26 -14.55
CA THR A 117 16.41 -7.99 -14.53
C THR A 117 16.75 -6.54 -14.22
N LYS A 118 15.78 -5.62 -14.32
CA LYS A 118 15.99 -4.21 -13.99
C LYS A 118 16.14 -4.01 -12.48
N SER A 119 16.91 -3.00 -12.11
CA SER A 119 17.11 -2.66 -10.70
C SER A 119 15.82 -2.20 -10.02
N PHE A 120 15.66 -2.56 -8.76
CA PHE A 120 14.57 -2.04 -7.94
C PHE A 120 14.81 -0.57 -7.61
N SER A 121 13.81 0.26 -7.87
CA SER A 121 13.74 1.66 -7.45
C SER A 121 12.28 2.11 -7.47
N ILE A 122 11.94 3.18 -6.75
CA ILE A 122 10.59 3.78 -6.81
C ILE A 122 10.25 4.17 -8.24
N GLN A 123 11.22 4.75 -8.98
CA GLN A 123 11.04 5.09 -10.40
C GLN A 123 10.73 3.85 -11.27
N GLN A 124 11.42 2.72 -11.03
CA GLN A 124 11.14 1.50 -11.81
C GLN A 124 9.76 0.94 -11.48
N LEU A 125 9.35 0.94 -10.22
CA LEU A 125 8.00 0.53 -9.82
C LEU A 125 6.93 1.45 -10.42
N ALA A 126 7.19 2.75 -10.51
CA ALA A 126 6.30 3.70 -11.20
C ALA A 126 6.21 3.41 -12.70
N ASN A 127 7.32 3.10 -13.37
CA ASN A 127 7.34 2.71 -14.78
C ASN A 127 6.59 1.38 -15.01
N ASP A 128 6.74 0.41 -14.13
CA ASP A 128 6.00 -0.86 -14.19
C ASP A 128 4.49 -0.62 -14.04
N THR A 129 4.11 0.28 -13.12
CA THR A 129 2.71 0.67 -12.87
C THR A 129 2.10 1.38 -14.08
N ALA A 130 2.83 2.31 -14.70
CA ALA A 130 2.40 2.97 -15.94
C ALA A 130 2.28 1.96 -17.10
N GLY A 131 3.26 1.08 -17.24
CA GLY A 131 3.26 0.02 -18.24
C GLY A 131 2.11 -0.98 -18.05
N LEU A 132 1.68 -1.26 -16.81
CA LEU A 132 0.48 -2.06 -16.54
C LEU A 132 -0.77 -1.40 -17.12
N LEU A 133 -0.96 -0.09 -16.90
CA LEU A 133 -2.09 0.64 -17.48
C LEU A 133 -2.06 0.58 -19.00
N ASP A 134 -0.90 0.76 -19.63
CA ASP A 134 -0.74 0.64 -21.09
C ASP A 134 -1.08 -0.76 -21.61
N ALA A 135 -0.57 -1.79 -20.96
CA ALA A 135 -0.84 -3.19 -21.34
C ALA A 135 -2.33 -3.57 -21.19
N LEU A 136 -3.02 -2.95 -20.24
CA LEU A 136 -4.48 -3.09 -20.05
C LEU A 136 -5.29 -2.17 -20.96
N LYS A 137 -4.64 -1.32 -21.78
CA LYS A 137 -5.28 -0.30 -22.65
C LYS A 137 -6.10 0.72 -21.86
N ILE A 138 -5.68 1.01 -20.64
CA ILE A 138 -6.28 2.04 -19.77
C ILE A 138 -5.47 3.32 -19.96
N GLN A 139 -6.09 4.31 -20.55
CA GLN A 139 -5.43 5.58 -20.82
C GLN A 139 -5.13 6.35 -19.54
N LYS A 140 -6.08 6.35 -18.60
CA LYS A 140 -6.01 7.12 -17.37
C LYS A 140 -6.81 6.42 -16.26
N ALA A 141 -6.28 6.38 -15.05
CA ALA A 141 -6.93 5.79 -13.88
C ALA A 141 -6.82 6.70 -12.65
N ASP A 142 -7.70 6.53 -11.69
CA ASP A 142 -7.42 6.96 -10.33
C ASP A 142 -6.32 6.04 -9.75
N VAL A 143 -5.37 6.61 -9.04
CA VAL A 143 -4.26 5.84 -8.46
C VAL A 143 -4.28 6.00 -6.94
N LEU A 144 -4.46 4.88 -6.25
CA LEU A 144 -4.40 4.80 -4.80
C LEU A 144 -3.12 4.08 -4.39
N GLY A 145 -2.26 4.74 -3.64
CA GLY A 145 -1.04 4.16 -3.10
C GLY A 145 -1.03 4.12 -1.58
N TYR A 146 -0.55 3.02 -1.01
CA TYR A 146 -0.37 2.84 0.41
C TYR A 146 1.09 2.62 0.77
N SER A 147 1.65 3.36 1.75
CA SER A 147 3.03 3.23 2.23
C SER A 147 4.02 3.30 1.04
N LEU A 148 4.88 2.30 0.80
CA LEU A 148 5.71 2.20 -0.42
C LEU A 148 4.92 2.50 -1.70
N GLY A 149 3.68 2.00 -1.78
CA GLY A 149 2.79 2.26 -2.92
C GLY A 149 2.41 3.74 -3.05
N SER A 150 2.40 4.52 -1.95
CA SER A 150 2.17 5.96 -2.01
C SER A 150 3.37 6.72 -2.61
N PHE A 151 4.61 6.23 -2.36
CA PHE A 151 5.82 6.77 -3.00
C PHE A 151 5.79 6.50 -4.51
N VAL A 152 5.41 5.28 -4.89
CA VAL A 152 5.21 4.91 -6.30
C VAL A 152 4.10 5.74 -6.95
N ALA A 153 2.97 5.96 -6.26
CA ALA A 153 1.85 6.75 -6.76
C ALA A 153 2.21 8.23 -6.96
N GLN A 154 3.01 8.83 -6.08
CA GLN A 154 3.58 10.16 -6.27
C GLN A 154 4.51 10.17 -7.49
N GLN A 155 5.43 9.20 -7.56
CA GLN A 155 6.42 9.13 -8.63
C GLN A 155 5.77 8.95 -10.01
N ILE A 156 4.74 8.08 -10.15
CA ILE A 156 4.03 7.93 -11.43
C ILE A 156 3.29 9.21 -11.79
N THR A 157 2.72 9.94 -10.83
CA THR A 157 2.00 11.18 -11.11
C THR A 157 2.95 12.29 -11.58
N VAL A 158 4.16 12.33 -11.05
CA VAL A 158 5.20 13.28 -11.50
C VAL A 158 5.74 12.91 -12.89
N THR A 159 5.98 11.62 -13.17
CA THR A 159 6.66 11.18 -14.39
C THR A 159 5.71 10.80 -15.54
N HIS A 160 4.47 10.44 -15.23
CA HIS A 160 3.42 10.03 -16.17
C HIS A 160 2.07 10.67 -15.80
N PRO A 161 1.98 12.01 -15.69
CA PRO A 161 0.77 12.70 -15.23
C PRO A 161 -0.47 12.41 -16.10
N GLU A 162 -0.25 12.08 -17.37
CA GLU A 162 -1.32 11.69 -18.31
C GLU A 162 -2.00 10.37 -17.93
N LYS A 163 -1.35 9.52 -17.13
CA LYS A 163 -1.88 8.23 -16.67
C LYS A 163 -2.74 8.34 -15.42
N VAL A 164 -2.62 9.44 -14.68
CA VAL A 164 -3.28 9.60 -13.37
C VAL A 164 -4.42 10.59 -13.48
N ASN A 165 -5.65 10.15 -13.15
CA ASN A 165 -6.84 11.00 -13.11
C ASN A 165 -6.93 11.72 -11.76
N ARG A 166 -7.02 10.97 -10.68
CA ARG A 166 -6.99 11.42 -9.29
C ARG A 166 -5.93 10.64 -8.53
N LEU A 167 -5.26 11.29 -7.59
CA LEU A 167 -4.22 10.69 -6.76
C LEU A 167 -4.73 10.52 -5.33
N ILE A 168 -4.61 9.32 -4.77
CA ILE A 168 -4.99 9.03 -3.39
C ILE A 168 -3.80 8.41 -2.68
N LEU A 169 -3.34 9.06 -1.62
CA LEU A 169 -2.14 8.71 -0.89
C LEU A 169 -2.47 8.34 0.55
N LEU A 170 -2.07 7.16 0.98
CA LEU A 170 -2.17 6.69 2.36
C LEU A 170 -0.77 6.47 2.93
N GLY A 171 -0.42 7.23 3.98
CA GLY A 171 0.91 7.17 4.57
C GLY A 171 1.96 7.59 3.55
N ALA A 172 1.95 8.86 3.14
CA ALA A 172 2.81 9.42 2.10
C ALA A 172 4.00 10.18 2.68
N SER A 173 5.08 10.23 1.90
CA SER A 173 6.23 11.12 2.11
C SER A 173 6.84 11.45 0.76
N CYS A 174 7.24 12.71 0.57
CA CYS A 174 8.02 13.10 -0.60
C CYS A 174 9.49 12.63 -0.53
N GLY A 175 9.90 12.05 0.61
CA GLY A 175 11.25 11.55 0.84
C GLY A 175 12.31 12.63 0.97
N GLY A 176 13.55 12.18 1.05
CA GLY A 176 14.70 13.08 1.06
C GLY A 176 14.83 13.97 2.31
N LYS A 177 15.57 15.06 2.16
CA LYS A 177 15.93 15.97 3.27
C LYS A 177 14.74 16.68 3.93
N GLU A 178 13.62 16.81 3.23
CA GLU A 178 12.40 17.46 3.72
C GLU A 178 11.43 16.46 4.36
N GLY A 179 11.62 15.17 4.10
CA GLY A 179 10.86 14.12 4.76
C GLY A 179 11.26 13.98 6.22
N VAL A 180 10.26 13.69 7.07
CA VAL A 180 10.52 13.30 8.47
C VAL A 180 10.82 11.81 8.47
N PRO A 181 12.04 11.39 8.84
CA PRO A 181 12.42 9.98 8.81
C PRO A 181 11.70 9.19 9.90
N GLU A 182 11.63 7.89 9.71
CA GLU A 182 11.25 6.94 10.74
C GLU A 182 12.16 7.05 11.97
N SER A 183 11.67 6.65 13.14
CA SER A 183 12.52 6.63 14.32
C SER A 183 13.67 5.61 14.14
N PRO A 184 14.88 5.87 14.68
CA PRO A 184 16.01 4.93 14.58
C PRO A 184 15.68 3.53 15.14
N GLN A 185 14.80 3.45 16.14
CA GLN A 185 14.34 2.19 16.74
C GLN A 185 13.51 1.40 15.73
N LEU A 186 12.64 2.08 14.97
CA LEU A 186 11.79 1.45 13.97
C LEU A 186 12.61 0.97 12.77
N VAL A 187 13.54 1.79 12.29
CA VAL A 187 14.50 1.41 11.23
C VAL A 187 15.29 0.15 11.63
N LYS A 188 15.80 0.12 12.86
CA LYS A 188 16.51 -1.04 13.39
C LYS A 188 15.62 -2.27 13.43
N PHE A 189 14.40 -2.13 13.93
CA PHE A 189 13.44 -3.23 14.01
C PHE A 189 13.12 -3.82 12.63
N PHE A 190 12.81 -2.99 11.63
CA PHE A 190 12.57 -3.48 10.27
C PHE A 190 13.81 -4.16 9.67
N SER A 191 15.01 -3.61 9.89
CA SER A 191 16.25 -4.23 9.44
C SER A 191 16.49 -5.61 10.06
N GLU A 192 16.14 -5.79 11.34
CA GLU A 192 16.19 -7.08 12.03
C GLU A 192 15.18 -8.08 11.44
N MET A 193 13.95 -7.64 11.13
CA MET A 193 12.93 -8.49 10.49
C MET A 193 13.34 -8.93 9.09
N VAL A 194 13.90 -8.02 8.29
CA VAL A 194 14.47 -8.34 6.97
C VAL A 194 15.62 -9.36 7.11
N ASN A 195 16.53 -9.15 8.06
CA ASN A 195 17.64 -10.09 8.29
C ASN A 195 17.13 -11.48 8.71
N LYS A 196 16.13 -11.57 9.57
CA LYS A 196 15.47 -12.83 9.92
C LYS A 196 14.87 -13.53 8.70
N SER A 197 14.15 -12.78 7.87
CA SER A 197 13.56 -13.32 6.62
C SER A 197 14.63 -13.89 5.69
N ILE A 198 15.74 -13.17 5.46
CA ILE A 198 16.84 -13.60 4.58
C ILE A 198 17.49 -14.89 5.11
N ASN A 199 17.67 -15.01 6.42
CA ASN A 199 18.34 -16.12 7.05
C ASN A 199 17.40 -17.26 7.50
N ASN A 200 16.13 -17.20 7.13
CA ASN A 200 15.10 -18.14 7.56
C ASN A 200 15.01 -18.30 9.10
N ILE A 201 15.25 -17.23 9.83
CA ILE A 201 15.12 -17.19 11.29
C ILE A 201 13.66 -16.93 11.64
N PRO A 202 13.02 -17.74 12.49
CA PRO A 202 11.63 -17.53 12.87
C PRO A 202 11.39 -16.15 13.50
N ILE A 203 10.29 -15.51 13.10
CA ILE A 203 9.78 -14.28 13.73
C ILE A 203 8.97 -14.72 14.96
N THR A 204 9.25 -14.11 16.10
CA THR A 204 8.54 -14.43 17.35
C THR A 204 7.14 -13.81 17.40
N PRO A 205 6.20 -14.35 18.20
CA PRO A 205 4.87 -13.76 18.36
C PRO A 205 4.91 -12.28 18.81
N GLN A 206 5.89 -11.90 19.63
CA GLN A 206 6.08 -10.51 20.07
C GLN A 206 6.50 -9.59 18.92
N GLU A 207 7.37 -10.06 18.04
CA GLU A 207 7.78 -9.30 16.84
C GLU A 207 6.62 -9.17 15.86
N VAL A 208 5.82 -10.22 15.69
CA VAL A 208 4.57 -10.15 14.90
C VAL A 208 3.64 -9.10 15.49
N LYS A 209 3.42 -9.14 16.79
CA LYS A 209 2.60 -8.14 17.50
C LYS A 209 3.11 -6.73 17.23
N MET A 210 4.41 -6.52 17.29
CA MET A 210 5.04 -5.23 17.03
C MET A 210 4.84 -4.80 15.57
N LEU A 211 5.14 -5.69 14.59
CA LEU A 211 4.92 -5.41 13.16
C LEU A 211 3.51 -4.91 12.87
N LEU A 212 2.51 -5.56 13.47
CA LEU A 212 1.10 -5.27 13.24
C LEU A 212 0.62 -4.05 14.00
N SER A 213 1.22 -3.73 15.15
CA SER A 213 0.87 -2.53 15.93
C SER A 213 1.36 -1.23 15.29
N ILE A 214 2.38 -1.28 14.44
CA ILE A 214 2.94 -0.10 13.78
C ILE A 214 1.89 0.61 12.92
N PRO A 215 1.24 -0.04 11.94
CA PRO A 215 0.22 0.60 11.11
C PRO A 215 -1.12 0.84 11.83
N MET A 216 -1.43 0.06 12.88
CA MET A 216 -2.72 0.14 13.57
C MET A 216 -2.75 1.22 14.65
N GLY A 217 -1.60 1.54 15.24
CA GLY A 217 -1.50 2.44 16.39
C GLY A 217 -1.96 1.79 17.71
N SER A 218 -1.39 2.25 18.83
CA SER A 218 -1.64 1.67 20.16
C SER A 218 -3.09 1.77 20.60
N ALA A 219 -3.74 2.91 20.37
CA ALA A 219 -5.13 3.11 20.77
C ALA A 219 -6.10 2.15 20.06
N TRP A 220 -5.86 1.89 18.77
CA TRP A 220 -6.67 0.91 18.05
C TRP A 220 -6.45 -0.51 18.58
N MET A 221 -5.20 -0.87 18.87
CA MET A 221 -4.86 -2.19 19.43
C MET A 221 -5.50 -2.43 20.79
N GLU A 222 -5.61 -1.39 21.63
CA GLU A 222 -6.30 -1.46 22.92
C GLU A 222 -7.80 -1.73 22.78
N LEU A 223 -8.43 -1.15 21.77
CA LEU A 223 -9.86 -1.37 21.48
C LEU A 223 -10.14 -2.73 20.80
N HIS A 224 -9.12 -3.38 20.24
CA HIS A 224 -9.23 -4.65 19.54
C HIS A 224 -8.25 -5.70 20.08
N PRO A 225 -8.33 -6.06 21.38
CA PRO A 225 -7.34 -6.91 22.04
C PRO A 225 -7.22 -8.31 21.40
N ASN A 226 -8.30 -8.82 20.83
CA ASN A 226 -8.34 -10.15 20.20
C ASN A 226 -7.88 -10.12 18.72
N PHE A 227 -7.53 -8.96 18.18
CA PHE A 227 -7.10 -8.84 16.78
C PHE A 227 -5.92 -9.77 16.47
N LEU A 228 -4.97 -9.85 17.41
CA LEU A 228 -3.77 -10.69 17.25
C LEU A 228 -4.05 -12.19 17.30
N GLU A 229 -5.15 -12.60 17.96
CA GLU A 229 -5.57 -14.00 18.00
C GLU A 229 -6.14 -14.47 16.65
N ALA A 230 -6.67 -13.53 15.86
CA ALA A 230 -7.18 -13.80 14.51
C ALA A 230 -6.07 -13.87 13.46
N ILE A 231 -4.82 -13.54 13.83
CA ILE A 231 -3.69 -13.52 12.90
C ILE A 231 -2.97 -14.87 12.97
N PRO A 232 -2.73 -15.49 11.82
CA PRO A 232 -2.01 -16.75 11.75
C PRO A 232 -0.56 -16.64 12.24
N GLU A 233 0.05 -17.81 12.40
CA GLU A 233 1.44 -17.90 12.84
C GLU A 233 2.37 -17.03 11.99
N ALA A 234 3.35 -16.43 12.66
CA ALA A 234 4.32 -15.48 12.10
C ALA A 234 5.02 -15.93 10.80
N LYS A 235 5.18 -17.24 10.60
CA LYS A 235 5.78 -17.82 9.38
C LYS A 235 5.03 -17.46 8.10
N ASP A 236 3.74 -17.09 8.21
CA ASP A 236 2.89 -16.81 7.06
C ASP A 236 2.89 -15.33 6.67
N LEU A 237 3.49 -14.46 7.51
CA LEU A 237 3.50 -13.01 7.30
C LEU A 237 4.16 -12.56 5.99
N PHE A 238 5.20 -13.27 5.56
CA PHE A 238 5.93 -13.02 4.32
C PHE A 238 5.81 -14.18 3.34
N ALA A 239 4.80 -15.06 3.55
CA ALA A 239 4.60 -16.21 2.70
C ALA A 239 4.40 -15.79 1.22
N GLY A 240 5.16 -16.42 0.34
CA GLY A 240 5.07 -16.15 -1.10
C GLY A 240 5.88 -14.93 -1.58
N ILE A 241 6.58 -14.21 -0.69
CA ILE A 241 7.47 -13.12 -1.10
C ILE A 241 8.92 -13.57 -0.92
N PRO A 242 9.74 -13.63 -1.99
CA PRO A 242 11.15 -13.98 -1.87
C PRO A 242 11.90 -13.03 -0.93
N SER A 243 12.74 -13.56 -0.05
CA SER A 243 13.50 -12.75 0.92
C SER A 243 14.34 -11.65 0.27
N ASN A 244 14.86 -11.90 -0.95
CA ASN A 244 15.56 -10.87 -1.72
C ASN A 244 14.64 -9.72 -2.12
N THR A 245 13.39 -10.00 -2.48
CA THR A 245 12.38 -8.96 -2.80
C THR A 245 12.05 -8.14 -1.55
N ILE A 246 11.87 -8.79 -0.40
CA ILE A 246 11.64 -8.11 0.89
C ILE A 246 12.79 -7.14 1.17
N LYS A 247 14.03 -7.63 1.03
CA LYS A 247 15.24 -6.80 1.20
C LYS A 247 15.25 -5.62 0.23
N GLN A 248 15.03 -5.84 -1.06
CA GLN A 248 15.04 -4.80 -2.08
C GLN A 248 13.96 -3.74 -1.84
N GLN A 249 12.76 -4.14 -1.44
CA GLN A 249 11.69 -3.19 -1.09
C GLN A 249 12.00 -2.39 0.17
N ASN A 250 12.61 -3.03 1.18
CA ASN A 250 13.09 -2.31 2.35
C ASN A 250 14.18 -1.30 1.97
N ASP A 251 15.17 -1.70 1.19
CA ASP A 251 16.27 -0.84 0.77
C ASP A 251 15.78 0.40 -0.01
N ILE A 252 14.82 0.23 -0.95
CA ILE A 252 14.28 1.38 -1.70
C ILE A 252 13.40 2.27 -0.83
N SER A 253 12.69 1.74 0.16
CA SER A 253 11.92 2.53 1.12
C SER A 253 12.87 3.35 2.02
N GLN A 254 13.91 2.71 2.55
CA GLN A 254 14.93 3.40 3.36
C GLN A 254 15.68 4.47 2.55
N ASN A 255 16.02 4.17 1.29
CA ASN A 255 16.66 5.14 0.40
C ASN A 255 15.72 6.31 0.08
N TRP A 256 14.42 6.07 -0.07
CA TRP A 256 13.44 7.13 -0.26
C TRP A 256 13.34 8.06 0.94
N MET A 257 13.30 7.48 2.14
CA MET A 257 13.21 8.24 3.40
C MET A 257 14.55 8.82 3.86
N ALA A 258 15.67 8.48 3.20
CA ALA A 258 17.00 8.97 3.59
C ALA A 258 17.14 10.47 3.36
N THR A 259 17.72 11.17 4.33
CA THR A 259 17.86 12.64 4.31
C THR A 259 19.03 13.17 3.48
N ASN A 260 19.81 12.30 2.84
CA ASN A 260 21.02 12.65 2.07
C ASN A 260 20.75 12.95 0.59
N TRP A 261 19.49 13.07 0.18
CA TRP A 261 19.07 13.47 -1.16
C TRP A 261 17.92 14.49 -1.11
N SER A 262 17.59 15.12 -2.24
CA SER A 262 16.61 16.21 -2.27
C SER A 262 15.15 15.74 -2.06
N GLY A 263 14.86 14.45 -2.25
CA GLY A 263 13.47 14.00 -2.34
C GLY A 263 12.81 14.44 -3.66
N ILE A 264 11.50 14.28 -3.73
CA ILE A 264 10.66 14.79 -4.84
C ILE A 264 9.73 15.91 -4.39
N CYS A 265 9.95 16.50 -3.20
CA CYS A 265 9.07 17.53 -2.63
C CYS A 265 8.89 18.72 -3.59
N ASP A 266 9.96 19.20 -4.20
CA ASP A 266 9.89 20.28 -5.21
C ASP A 266 9.09 19.88 -6.45
N GLU A 267 9.08 18.59 -6.79
CA GLU A 267 8.37 18.07 -7.94
C GLU A 267 6.86 17.89 -7.68
N LEU A 268 6.44 17.78 -6.41
CA LEU A 268 5.03 17.68 -6.06
C LEU A 268 4.24 18.92 -6.50
N THR A 269 4.87 20.07 -6.61
CA THR A 269 4.26 21.31 -7.14
C THR A 269 3.81 21.18 -8.60
N LYS A 270 4.34 20.19 -9.34
CA LYS A 270 3.95 19.88 -10.73
C LYS A 270 2.67 19.05 -10.80
N ILE A 271 2.24 18.45 -9.69
CA ILE A 271 1.02 17.63 -9.63
C ILE A 271 -0.18 18.55 -9.67
N SER A 272 -0.86 18.58 -10.79
CA SER A 272 -2.13 19.30 -10.99
C SER A 272 -3.36 18.41 -10.82
N ASN A 273 -3.17 17.12 -10.65
CA ASN A 273 -4.23 16.14 -10.46
C ASN A 273 -4.93 16.35 -9.12
N PRO A 274 -6.27 16.23 -9.04
CA PRO A 274 -6.96 16.20 -7.75
C PRO A 274 -6.33 15.16 -6.83
N THR A 275 -5.88 15.59 -5.66
CA THR A 275 -5.12 14.74 -4.73
C THR A 275 -5.81 14.67 -3.37
N LEU A 276 -5.96 13.46 -2.87
CA LEU A 276 -6.42 13.15 -1.51
C LEU A 276 -5.27 12.52 -0.73
N ILE A 277 -4.91 13.13 0.39
CA ILE A 277 -3.89 12.58 1.30
C ILE A 277 -4.59 12.12 2.58
N ILE A 278 -4.34 10.89 2.98
CA ILE A 278 -4.88 10.27 4.19
C ILE A 278 -3.70 9.81 5.05
N THR A 279 -3.69 10.24 6.30
CA THR A 279 -2.65 9.88 7.26
C THR A 279 -3.26 9.62 8.64
N GLY A 280 -2.61 8.77 9.43
CA GLY A 280 -2.96 8.53 10.83
C GLY A 280 -2.29 9.59 11.72
N THR A 281 -3.03 10.16 12.67
CA THR A 281 -2.49 11.17 13.60
C THR A 281 -1.36 10.65 14.49
N HIS A 282 -1.23 9.34 14.61
CA HIS A 282 -0.20 8.65 15.41
C HIS A 282 0.60 7.66 14.55
N ASP A 283 0.71 7.92 13.25
CA ASP A 283 1.53 7.11 12.37
C ASP A 283 3.02 7.38 12.69
N ASN A 284 3.69 6.35 13.19
CA ASN A 284 5.11 6.40 13.54
C ASN A 284 6.00 5.83 12.42
N ASN A 285 5.39 5.19 11.43
CA ASN A 285 6.09 4.60 10.29
C ASN A 285 6.29 5.64 9.18
N VAL A 286 5.19 6.27 8.78
CA VAL A 286 5.24 7.45 7.91
C VAL A 286 4.63 8.62 8.69
N PRO A 287 5.45 9.38 9.44
CA PRO A 287 4.96 10.43 10.32
C PRO A 287 4.00 11.39 9.62
N THR A 288 2.92 11.78 10.31
CA THR A 288 1.87 12.67 9.80
C THR A 288 2.42 13.97 9.20
N ALA A 289 3.55 14.43 9.71
CA ALA A 289 4.23 15.63 9.19
C ALA A 289 4.74 15.49 7.74
N ASN A 290 4.74 14.27 7.19
CA ASN A 290 5.11 14.01 5.79
C ASN A 290 3.94 14.20 4.81
N SER A 291 2.71 14.39 5.31
CA SER A 291 1.48 14.38 4.51
C SER A 291 0.90 15.77 4.24
#